data_5e2a436247986bdeb3aed7f6b7faf911
#
_entry.id   5e2a436247986bdeb3aed7f6b7faf911
#
_cell.length_a   1.000
_cell.length_b   1.000
_cell.length_c   1.000
_cell.angle_alpha   90.00
_cell.angle_beta   90.00
_cell.angle_gamma   90.00
#
_symmetry.space_group_name_H-M   'P 1'
#
loop_
_entity.id
_entity.type
_entity.pdbx_description
1 polymer ?
#
loop_
_entity_poly.entity_id
_entity_poly.type
_entity_poly.pdbx_seq_one_letter_code
_entity_poly.pdbx_strand_id
1 'polypeptide(L)'
;PLNTSCQLDSLALRRTRLRSGLAKVIGFDSGTANLLIYIKGEGIVLNEPSVVAIDTDNKKVVAVGHEASEMLGRTPGKVKAIKPMKDGVIADFEITEIMLDYFIRKIHARNFLSRPRILICCPSNITPVEKNAIKEAAERTGARRVFLEEEPKVAAIGAGMDISKPSANMVIDIGGGTTDIAILSLNDIVTSDSVRIAGNVFDQDIIKYIREKYKLLIGEQTAEEIKIEFANIFNPDKKHKLEVRGRDLVTGLPSTIEITEEETEEALRESITKIIKAVTAVLEQTPPELSADIVEKGIILTGGGSMLNGLVPLLKEKLKVPVFIADSPLTCVVEGTGVLL
;
A
#
# COMPACT_ATOMS: atom_id res chain seq x y z
N PRO A 1 15.76 21.23 17.62
CA PRO A 1 15.45 20.32 18.69
C PRO A 1 14.89 19.07 18.01
N LEU A 2 15.80 18.10 17.85
CA LEU A 2 15.56 16.80 17.25
C LEU A 2 14.44 16.10 18.03
N ASN A 3 13.54 15.49 17.29
CA ASN A 3 12.34 14.83 17.79
C ASN A 3 12.71 13.58 18.60
N THR A 4 13.04 13.79 19.87
CA THR A 4 13.50 12.75 20.81
C THR A 4 12.45 11.69 21.13
N SER A 5 11.18 11.90 20.75
CA SER A 5 10.09 10.96 21.02
C SER A 5 10.13 9.71 20.13
N CYS A 6 10.48 9.84 18.85
CA CYS A 6 10.52 8.69 17.92
C CYS A 6 11.73 7.77 18.17
N GLN A 7 12.88 8.34 18.56
CA GLN A 7 14.05 7.54 18.95
C GLN A 7 13.85 6.79 20.27
N LEU A 8 13.08 7.37 21.22
CA LEU A 8 12.78 6.70 22.50
C LEU A 8 11.83 5.50 22.31
N ASP A 9 10.90 5.58 21.36
CA ASP A 9 9.98 4.48 21.10
C ASP A 9 10.66 3.30 20.36
N SER A 10 11.58 3.56 19.41
CA SER A 10 12.36 2.49 18.75
C SER A 10 13.37 1.82 19.72
N LEU A 11 13.93 2.60 20.64
CA LEU A 11 14.78 2.08 21.74
C LEU A 11 13.95 1.32 22.79
N ALA A 12 12.69 1.68 23.00
CA ALA A 12 11.78 0.96 23.90
C ALA A 12 11.42 -0.43 23.34
N LEU A 13 11.27 -0.57 22.03
CA LEU A 13 11.12 -1.89 21.37
C LEU A 13 12.36 -2.78 21.58
N ARG A 14 13.58 -2.23 21.50
CA ARG A 14 14.83 -2.97 21.73
C ARG A 14 15.06 -3.39 23.19
N ARG A 15 14.70 -2.54 24.17
CA ARG A 15 14.91 -2.83 25.61
C ARG A 15 13.90 -3.79 26.23
N THR A 16 12.73 -4.00 25.61
CA THR A 16 11.70 -4.94 26.10
C THR A 16 11.91 -6.39 25.66
N ARG A 17 13.08 -6.74 25.10
CA ARG A 17 13.47 -8.12 24.74
C ARG A 17 13.54 -9.10 25.91
N LEU A 18 13.45 -8.63 27.15
CA LEU A 18 13.59 -9.45 28.35
C LEU A 18 12.40 -9.25 29.28
N ARG A 19 11.50 -10.22 29.33
CA ARG A 19 10.41 -10.49 30.28
C ARG A 19 8.99 -10.27 29.74
N SER A 20 8.46 -11.31 29.09
CA SER A 20 7.14 -11.89 29.40
C SER A 20 6.68 -12.80 28.28
N GLY A 21 6.68 -14.08 28.53
CA GLY A 21 6.31 -15.15 27.60
C GLY A 21 4.81 -15.25 27.28
N LEU A 22 4.03 -14.18 27.24
CA LEU A 22 2.59 -14.27 27.08
C LEU A 22 1.92 -13.18 26.20
N ALA A 23 2.58 -12.11 25.80
CA ALA A 23 1.96 -11.11 24.94
C ALA A 23 2.43 -11.26 23.49
N LYS A 24 1.50 -11.59 22.58
CA LYS A 24 1.81 -11.62 21.15
C LYS A 24 2.24 -10.23 20.68
N VAL A 25 3.22 -10.20 19.80
CA VAL A 25 3.66 -8.97 19.12
C VAL A 25 3.26 -9.09 17.67
N ILE A 26 2.52 -8.11 17.19
CA ILE A 26 1.79 -8.16 15.93
C ILE A 26 2.22 -6.96 15.09
N GLY A 27 2.65 -7.22 13.85
CA GLY A 27 2.85 -6.21 12.82
C GLY A 27 1.62 -6.09 11.94
N PHE A 28 1.19 -4.85 11.71
CA PHE A 28 0.11 -4.52 10.80
C PHE A 28 0.65 -3.66 9.67
N ASP A 29 0.46 -4.13 8.46
CA ASP A 29 0.46 -3.30 7.29
C ASP A 29 -1.00 -2.94 6.99
N SER A 30 -1.37 -1.69 7.26
CA SER A 30 -2.72 -1.17 7.04
C SER A 30 -2.83 -0.49 5.68
N GLY A 31 -2.46 -1.21 4.63
CA GLY A 31 -2.52 -0.70 3.26
C GLY A 31 -3.94 -0.35 2.80
N THR A 32 -4.03 0.60 1.88
CA THR A 32 -5.32 1.03 1.29
C THR A 32 -6.03 -0.10 0.55
N ALA A 33 -5.29 -1.00 -0.10
CA ALA A 33 -5.83 -2.13 -0.86
C ALA A 33 -6.01 -3.38 0.01
N ASN A 34 -4.96 -3.77 0.72
CA ASN A 34 -4.93 -4.97 1.56
C ASN A 34 -4.46 -4.64 2.96
N LEU A 35 -4.95 -5.41 3.92
CA LEU A 35 -4.47 -5.45 5.29
C LEU A 35 -3.71 -6.75 5.50
N LEU A 36 -2.43 -6.64 5.87
CA LEU A 36 -1.59 -7.79 6.18
C LEU A 36 -1.23 -7.80 7.67
N ILE A 37 -1.20 -8.99 8.26
CA ILE A 37 -0.83 -9.16 9.66
C ILE A 37 0.29 -10.19 9.79
N TYR A 38 1.34 -9.77 10.47
CA TYR A 38 2.47 -10.60 10.86
C TYR A 38 2.46 -10.86 12.36
N ILE A 39 2.63 -12.11 12.77
CA ILE A 39 2.82 -12.48 14.17
C ILE A 39 4.24 -12.98 14.36
N LYS A 40 4.95 -12.41 15.33
CA LYS A 40 6.31 -12.83 15.65
C LYS A 40 6.38 -14.31 16.00
N GLY A 41 7.16 -15.04 15.21
CA GLY A 41 7.32 -16.51 15.33
C GLY A 41 6.32 -17.34 14.56
N GLU A 42 5.27 -16.74 13.99
CA GLU A 42 4.26 -17.43 13.16
C GLU A 42 4.33 -16.98 11.69
N GLY A 43 4.95 -15.81 11.38
CA GLY A 43 4.99 -15.24 10.04
C GLY A 43 3.74 -14.43 9.67
N ILE A 44 3.45 -14.30 8.39
CA ILE A 44 2.24 -13.65 7.88
C ILE A 44 1.05 -14.59 8.12
N VAL A 45 0.12 -14.16 8.95
CA VAL A 45 -1.04 -14.97 9.36
C VAL A 45 -2.35 -14.51 8.72
N LEU A 46 -2.36 -13.32 8.12
CA LEU A 46 -3.53 -12.77 7.45
C LEU A 46 -3.08 -11.87 6.29
N ASN A 47 -3.76 -12.03 5.16
CA ASN A 47 -3.68 -11.15 3.99
C ASN A 47 -5.10 -11.05 3.42
N GLU A 48 -5.74 -9.92 3.63
CA GLU A 48 -7.15 -9.70 3.29
C GLU A 48 -7.35 -8.33 2.66
N PRO A 49 -8.22 -8.18 1.67
CA PRO A 49 -8.61 -6.87 1.16
C PRO A 49 -9.16 -5.94 2.26
N SER A 50 -8.80 -4.67 2.22
CA SER A 50 -9.30 -3.63 3.12
C SER A 50 -10.72 -3.21 2.71
N VAL A 51 -11.68 -4.14 2.76
CA VAL A 51 -13.08 -3.95 2.35
C VAL A 51 -14.02 -4.47 3.43
N VAL A 52 -15.10 -3.73 3.68
CA VAL A 52 -16.18 -4.11 4.59
C VAL A 52 -17.52 -3.95 3.88
N ALA A 53 -18.35 -4.97 3.91
CA ALA A 53 -19.73 -4.89 3.44
C ALA A 53 -20.66 -4.69 4.63
N ILE A 54 -21.51 -3.68 4.57
CA ILE A 54 -22.47 -3.31 5.61
C ILE A 54 -23.89 -3.28 5.06
N ASP A 55 -24.85 -3.64 5.92
CA ASP A 55 -26.27 -3.38 5.69
C ASP A 55 -26.53 -1.89 5.95
N THR A 56 -27.10 -1.18 4.97
CA THR A 56 -27.33 0.26 5.03
C THR A 56 -28.41 0.67 6.02
N ASP A 57 -29.37 -0.23 6.31
CA ASP A 57 -30.52 0.07 7.16
C ASP A 57 -30.14 0.01 8.66
N ASN A 58 -29.33 -0.97 9.06
CA ASN A 58 -28.99 -1.22 10.45
C ASN A 58 -27.49 -1.12 10.77
N LYS A 59 -26.66 -0.78 9.79
CA LYS A 59 -25.20 -0.67 9.89
C LYS A 59 -24.49 -1.95 10.36
N LYS A 60 -25.14 -3.11 10.24
CA LYS A 60 -24.51 -4.38 10.59
C LYS A 60 -23.52 -4.81 9.52
N VAL A 61 -22.39 -5.34 9.97
CA VAL A 61 -21.38 -5.96 9.09
C VAL A 61 -21.95 -7.23 8.49
N VAL A 62 -21.90 -7.32 7.17
CA VAL A 62 -22.33 -8.47 6.36
C VAL A 62 -21.13 -9.35 6.03
N ALA A 63 -20.01 -8.74 5.61
CA ALA A 63 -18.79 -9.43 5.27
C ALA A 63 -17.57 -8.50 5.45
N VAL A 64 -16.37 -9.09 5.59
CA VAL A 64 -15.08 -8.37 5.69
C VAL A 64 -14.03 -9.11 4.87
N GLY A 65 -13.09 -8.37 4.28
CA GLY A 65 -11.98 -8.95 3.52
C GLY A 65 -12.41 -9.49 2.16
N HIS A 66 -11.96 -10.68 1.81
CA HIS A 66 -12.24 -11.31 0.50
C HIS A 66 -13.73 -11.40 0.18
N GLU A 67 -14.54 -11.85 1.13
CA GLU A 67 -15.99 -11.95 0.92
C GLU A 67 -16.63 -10.58 0.60
N ALA A 68 -16.19 -9.52 1.28
CA ALA A 68 -16.68 -8.17 1.03
C ALA A 68 -16.14 -7.61 -0.31
N SER A 69 -14.93 -7.96 -0.71
CA SER A 69 -14.32 -7.54 -1.97
C SER A 69 -15.07 -8.10 -3.18
N GLU A 70 -15.52 -9.35 -3.12
CA GLU A 70 -16.35 -9.95 -4.17
C GLU A 70 -17.69 -9.22 -4.37
N MET A 71 -18.16 -8.52 -3.33
CA MET A 71 -19.39 -7.74 -3.35
C MET A 71 -19.24 -6.34 -3.97
N LEU A 72 -18.01 -5.85 -4.21
CA LEU A 72 -17.78 -4.53 -4.79
C LEU A 72 -18.45 -4.42 -6.17
N GLY A 73 -19.29 -3.40 -6.33
CA GLY A 73 -20.05 -3.17 -7.56
C GLY A 73 -21.17 -4.19 -7.88
N ARG A 74 -21.41 -5.17 -7.00
CA ARG A 74 -22.38 -6.27 -7.21
C ARG A 74 -23.46 -6.35 -6.14
N THR A 75 -23.50 -5.42 -5.20
CA THR A 75 -24.44 -5.44 -4.07
C THR A 75 -25.83 -4.92 -4.44
N PRO A 76 -26.92 -5.52 -3.91
CA PRO A 76 -28.24 -4.92 -3.95
C PRO A 76 -28.27 -3.66 -3.05
N GLY A 77 -29.25 -2.76 -3.29
CA GLY A 77 -29.28 -1.44 -2.67
C GLY A 77 -29.25 -1.37 -1.13
N LYS A 78 -29.52 -2.49 -0.44
CA LYS A 78 -29.44 -2.59 1.03
C LYS A 78 -28.06 -2.97 1.58
N VAL A 79 -27.15 -3.41 0.73
CA VAL A 79 -25.78 -3.77 1.12
C VAL A 79 -24.80 -2.87 0.40
N LYS A 80 -23.83 -2.31 1.12
CA LYS A 80 -22.78 -1.46 0.55
C LYS A 80 -21.42 -2.00 0.93
N ALA A 81 -20.60 -2.34 -0.07
CA ALA A 81 -19.20 -2.64 0.15
C ALA A 81 -18.39 -1.32 0.15
N ILE A 82 -17.59 -1.11 1.18
CA ILE A 82 -16.86 0.13 1.48
C ILE A 82 -15.39 -0.21 1.69
N LYS A 83 -14.50 0.61 1.12
CA LYS A 83 -13.07 0.65 1.46
C LYS A 83 -12.86 1.69 2.56
N PRO A 84 -12.65 1.29 3.83
CA PRO A 84 -12.56 2.23 4.95
C PRO A 84 -11.24 3.00 4.98
N MET A 85 -10.23 2.49 4.28
CA MET A 85 -8.94 3.15 4.06
C MET A 85 -8.91 3.73 2.65
N LYS A 86 -8.45 4.96 2.51
CA LYS A 86 -8.30 5.63 1.22
C LYS A 86 -7.04 6.50 1.24
N ASP A 87 -6.24 6.40 0.18
CA ASP A 87 -5.04 7.23 0.00
C ASP A 87 -4.09 7.20 1.22
N GLY A 88 -3.94 6.00 1.84
CA GLY A 88 -3.09 5.77 3.00
C GLY A 88 -3.65 6.27 4.34
N VAL A 89 -4.88 6.80 4.37
CA VAL A 89 -5.51 7.33 5.58
C VAL A 89 -6.88 6.71 5.87
N ILE A 90 -7.35 6.85 7.10
CA ILE A 90 -8.68 6.42 7.49
C ILE A 90 -9.73 7.35 6.85
N ALA A 91 -10.54 6.83 5.94
CA ALA A 91 -11.65 7.54 5.34
C ALA A 91 -12.94 7.42 6.17
N ASP A 92 -13.10 6.30 6.86
CA ASP A 92 -14.22 6.04 7.78
C ASP A 92 -13.70 5.36 9.04
N PHE A 93 -13.70 6.11 10.14
CA PHE A 93 -13.13 5.66 11.42
C PHE A 93 -13.92 4.48 12.02
N GLU A 94 -15.25 4.56 12.01
CA GLU A 94 -16.13 3.54 12.60
C GLU A 94 -15.98 2.20 11.85
N ILE A 95 -15.95 2.25 10.53
CA ILE A 95 -15.79 1.06 9.70
C ILE A 95 -14.36 0.50 9.80
N THR A 96 -13.35 1.36 9.92
CA THR A 96 -11.96 0.92 10.14
C THR A 96 -11.81 0.20 11.49
N GLU A 97 -12.39 0.74 12.56
CA GLU A 97 -12.38 0.11 13.88
C GLU A 97 -13.05 -1.27 13.83
N ILE A 98 -14.19 -1.39 13.17
CA ILE A 98 -14.89 -2.67 12.96
C ILE A 98 -14.02 -3.66 12.19
N MET A 99 -13.39 -3.23 11.12
CA MET A 99 -12.50 -4.08 10.30
C MET A 99 -11.30 -4.58 11.13
N LEU A 100 -10.64 -3.70 11.85
CA LEU A 100 -9.51 -4.05 12.72
C LEU A 100 -9.94 -5.03 13.83
N ASP A 101 -11.06 -4.76 14.51
CA ASP A 101 -11.59 -5.64 15.55
C ASP A 101 -11.91 -7.03 14.99
N TYR A 102 -12.54 -7.11 13.81
CA TYR A 102 -12.82 -8.38 13.15
C TYR A 102 -11.54 -9.19 12.89
N PHE A 103 -10.52 -8.56 12.30
CA PHE A 103 -9.28 -9.27 11.98
C PHE A 103 -8.48 -9.64 13.23
N ILE A 104 -8.44 -8.77 14.24
CA ILE A 104 -7.80 -9.07 15.52
C ILE A 104 -8.48 -10.25 16.19
N ARG A 105 -9.80 -10.31 16.22
CA ARG A 105 -10.54 -11.47 16.75
C ARG A 105 -10.28 -12.73 15.94
N LYS A 106 -10.22 -12.64 14.61
CA LYS A 106 -9.93 -13.77 13.72
C LYS A 106 -8.57 -14.43 14.04
N ILE A 107 -7.54 -13.63 14.34
CA ILE A 107 -6.21 -14.15 14.72
C ILE A 107 -6.09 -14.52 16.21
N HIS A 108 -6.90 -13.92 17.08
CA HIS A 108 -6.90 -14.22 18.52
C HIS A 108 -7.81 -15.37 18.92
N ALA A 109 -8.61 -15.94 18.02
CA ALA A 109 -9.55 -17.02 18.33
C ALA A 109 -8.92 -18.25 19.06
N ARG A 110 -7.59 -18.29 19.17
CA ARG A 110 -6.85 -19.36 19.84
C ARG A 110 -6.26 -19.01 21.23
N ASN A 111 -6.21 -17.71 21.66
CA ASN A 111 -5.59 -17.35 22.94
C ASN A 111 -6.19 -16.09 23.57
N PHE A 112 -7.15 -16.23 24.45
CA PHE A 112 -7.98 -15.19 25.07
C PHE A 112 -7.29 -14.33 26.16
N LEU A 113 -6.03 -14.57 26.53
CA LEU A 113 -5.44 -14.03 27.77
C LEU A 113 -4.37 -12.95 27.63
N SER A 114 -3.91 -12.62 26.43
CA SER A 114 -2.83 -11.62 26.29
C SER A 114 -3.21 -10.47 25.37
N ARG A 115 -3.23 -9.25 25.93
CA ARG A 115 -3.37 -8.02 25.14
C ARG A 115 -2.11 -7.83 24.27
N PRO A 116 -2.22 -7.78 22.91
CA PRO A 116 -1.07 -7.69 22.04
C PRO A 116 -0.37 -6.34 22.09
N ARG A 117 0.90 -6.31 21.70
CA ARG A 117 1.57 -5.10 21.26
C ARG A 117 1.46 -5.06 19.74
N ILE A 118 1.11 -3.91 19.21
CA ILE A 118 0.87 -3.75 17.78
C ILE A 118 1.84 -2.71 17.23
N LEU A 119 2.51 -3.03 16.12
CA LEU A 119 3.24 -2.10 15.28
C LEU A 119 2.42 -1.89 14.01
N ILE A 120 2.06 -0.67 13.68
CA ILE A 120 1.30 -0.30 12.48
C ILE A 120 2.16 0.58 11.60
N CYS A 121 2.21 0.27 10.31
CA CYS A 121 2.85 1.10 9.32
C CYS A 121 1.90 2.19 8.83
N CYS A 122 2.44 3.36 8.54
CA CYS A 122 1.69 4.49 8.01
C CYS A 122 2.55 5.28 7.00
N PRO A 123 1.94 5.94 6.02
CA PRO A 123 2.65 6.79 5.06
C PRO A 123 3.44 7.90 5.75
N SER A 124 4.52 8.36 5.11
CA SER A 124 5.44 9.34 5.72
C SER A 124 4.81 10.70 6.00
N ASN A 125 3.85 11.12 5.17
CA ASN A 125 3.29 12.48 5.22
C ASN A 125 1.92 12.60 5.86
N ILE A 126 1.49 11.60 6.67
CA ILE A 126 0.22 11.70 7.39
C ILE A 126 0.30 12.72 8.54
N THR A 127 -0.82 13.40 8.76
CA THR A 127 -0.94 14.42 9.81
C THR A 127 -0.92 13.80 11.22
N PRO A 128 -0.56 14.56 12.26
CA PRO A 128 -0.67 14.09 13.66
C PRO A 128 -2.08 13.63 14.04
N VAL A 129 -3.12 14.24 13.45
CA VAL A 129 -4.52 13.85 13.68
C VAL A 129 -4.80 12.46 13.10
N GLU A 130 -4.35 12.20 11.87
CA GLU A 130 -4.47 10.90 11.21
C GLU A 130 -3.66 9.82 11.95
N LYS A 131 -2.42 10.13 12.41
CA LYS A 131 -1.61 9.23 13.26
C LYS A 131 -2.35 8.85 14.54
N ASN A 132 -2.96 9.82 15.20
CA ASN A 132 -3.74 9.58 16.42
C ASN A 132 -5.00 8.74 16.14
N ALA A 133 -5.68 8.97 15.02
CA ALA A 133 -6.86 8.20 14.63
C ALA A 133 -6.53 6.71 14.42
N ILE A 134 -5.44 6.40 13.71
CA ILE A 134 -4.96 5.02 13.52
C ILE A 134 -4.63 4.37 14.87
N LYS A 135 -3.90 5.09 15.72
CA LYS A 135 -3.52 4.61 17.06
C LYS A 135 -4.75 4.34 17.93
N GLU A 136 -5.71 5.27 17.97
CA GLU A 136 -6.94 5.13 18.74
C GLU A 136 -7.81 3.97 18.26
N ALA A 137 -7.97 3.81 16.94
CA ALA A 137 -8.68 2.68 16.34
C ALA A 137 -8.08 1.34 16.80
N ALA A 138 -6.75 1.21 16.77
CA ALA A 138 -6.05 0.01 17.21
C ALA A 138 -6.11 -0.21 18.74
N GLU A 139 -6.03 0.84 19.55
CA GLU A 139 -6.14 0.74 21.02
C GLU A 139 -7.54 0.28 21.46
N ARG A 140 -8.59 0.73 20.76
CA ARG A 140 -9.99 0.30 21.04
C ARG A 140 -10.21 -1.19 20.80
N THR A 141 -9.43 -1.83 19.94
CA THR A 141 -9.48 -3.30 19.77
C THR A 141 -8.87 -4.10 20.92
N GLY A 142 -8.38 -3.43 21.98
CA GLY A 142 -7.82 -4.04 23.17
C GLY A 142 -6.30 -4.23 23.15
N ALA A 143 -5.59 -3.60 22.23
CA ALA A 143 -4.13 -3.59 22.21
C ALA A 143 -3.55 -3.02 23.52
N ARG A 144 -2.44 -3.61 24.01
CA ARG A 144 -1.74 -3.13 25.20
C ARG A 144 -0.93 -1.86 24.90
N ARG A 145 -0.30 -1.83 23.74
CA ARG A 145 0.47 -0.69 23.21
C ARG A 145 0.42 -0.74 21.69
N VAL A 146 0.31 0.43 21.09
CA VAL A 146 0.39 0.64 19.64
C VAL A 146 1.61 1.51 19.34
N PHE A 147 2.43 1.06 18.41
CA PHE A 147 3.56 1.78 17.85
C PHE A 147 3.27 2.09 16.39
N LEU A 148 3.72 3.24 15.93
CA LEU A 148 3.62 3.63 14.53
C LEU A 148 5.02 3.76 13.96
N GLU A 149 5.24 3.23 12.76
CA GLU A 149 6.46 3.42 11.98
C GLU A 149 6.10 3.85 10.55
N GLU A 150 7.02 4.51 9.89
CA GLU A 150 6.80 4.98 8.53
C GLU A 150 6.98 3.85 7.51
N GLU A 151 6.01 3.69 6.61
CA GLU A 151 5.97 2.63 5.60
C GLU A 151 7.28 2.45 4.83
N PRO A 152 7.89 3.49 4.23
CA PRO A 152 9.08 3.28 3.42
C PRO A 152 10.28 2.79 4.24
N LYS A 153 10.38 3.17 5.52
CA LYS A 153 11.42 2.65 6.41
C LYS A 153 11.22 1.16 6.67
N VAL A 154 9.99 0.76 6.92
CA VAL A 154 9.65 -0.64 7.18
C VAL A 154 9.78 -1.46 5.90
N ALA A 155 9.35 -0.92 4.75
CA ALA A 155 9.51 -1.54 3.44
C ALA A 155 10.99 -1.81 3.10
N ALA A 156 11.88 -0.83 3.34
CA ALA A 156 13.32 -1.00 3.13
C ALA A 156 13.90 -2.13 3.98
N ILE A 157 13.49 -2.21 5.26
CA ILE A 157 13.93 -3.28 6.18
C ILE A 157 13.41 -4.64 5.69
N GLY A 158 12.15 -4.72 5.27
CA GLY A 158 11.54 -5.94 4.75
C GLY A 158 12.14 -6.39 3.43
N ALA A 159 12.57 -5.45 2.58
CA ALA A 159 13.33 -5.74 1.37
C ALA A 159 14.80 -6.16 1.64
N GLY A 160 15.20 -6.32 2.91
CA GLY A 160 16.53 -6.77 3.31
C GLY A 160 17.63 -5.70 3.22
N MET A 161 17.27 -4.42 3.09
CA MET A 161 18.26 -3.33 3.02
C MET A 161 18.88 -3.08 4.40
N ASP A 162 20.22 -2.96 4.45
CA ASP A 162 20.94 -2.58 5.66
C ASP A 162 20.97 -1.04 5.80
N ILE A 163 19.93 -0.51 6.41
CA ILE A 163 19.79 0.93 6.64
C ILE A 163 20.61 1.46 7.82
N SER A 164 21.32 0.59 8.55
CA SER A 164 22.09 0.97 9.75
C SER A 164 23.39 1.68 9.43
N LYS A 165 23.90 1.52 8.23
CA LYS A 165 25.18 2.08 7.79
C LYS A 165 25.04 3.55 7.34
N PRO A 166 26.15 4.32 7.39
CA PRO A 166 26.19 5.69 6.88
C PRO A 166 26.29 5.69 5.34
N SER A 167 25.31 5.09 4.68
CA SER A 167 25.23 5.05 3.22
C SER A 167 23.76 5.07 2.79
N ALA A 168 23.48 5.64 1.62
CA ALA A 168 22.12 5.75 1.14
C ALA A 168 21.51 4.39 0.80
N ASN A 169 20.23 4.26 1.13
CA ASN A 169 19.35 3.20 0.68
C ASN A 169 18.06 3.88 0.21
N MET A 170 17.73 3.77 -1.08
CA MET A 170 16.54 4.39 -1.64
C MET A 170 15.47 3.34 -1.90
N VAL A 171 14.28 3.57 -1.38
CA VAL A 171 13.10 2.74 -1.59
C VAL A 171 11.97 3.57 -2.19
N ILE A 172 11.20 2.96 -3.08
CA ILE A 172 9.93 3.49 -3.58
C ILE A 172 8.89 2.42 -3.33
N ASP A 173 7.98 2.69 -2.42
CA ASP A 173 6.85 1.81 -2.11
C ASP A 173 5.60 2.29 -2.84
N ILE A 174 5.13 1.51 -3.81
CA ILE A 174 3.95 1.84 -4.61
C ILE A 174 2.82 0.91 -4.17
N GLY A 175 2.01 1.40 -3.25
CA GLY A 175 0.89 0.66 -2.69
C GLY A 175 -0.39 0.72 -3.53
N GLY A 176 -1.53 0.56 -2.86
CA GLY A 176 -2.85 0.77 -3.49
C GLY A 176 -3.26 2.25 -3.53
N GLY A 177 -2.97 3.03 -2.47
CA GLY A 177 -3.40 4.42 -2.31
C GLY A 177 -2.29 5.45 -2.42
N THR A 178 -1.08 5.11 -1.99
CA THR A 178 0.08 6.01 -1.92
C THR A 178 1.29 5.43 -2.63
N THR A 179 2.14 6.32 -3.10
CA THR A 179 3.54 6.03 -3.45
C THR A 179 4.43 6.78 -2.49
N ASP A 180 5.13 6.03 -1.64
CA ASP A 180 6.03 6.53 -0.62
C ASP A 180 7.48 6.37 -1.10
N ILE A 181 8.22 7.48 -1.11
CA ILE A 181 9.58 7.57 -1.63
C ILE A 181 10.46 7.99 -0.47
N ALA A 182 11.52 7.24 -0.17
CA ALA A 182 12.43 7.60 0.90
C ALA A 182 13.88 7.21 0.62
N ILE A 183 14.77 8.03 1.12
CA ILE A 183 16.21 7.75 1.23
C ILE A 183 16.54 7.62 2.70
N LEU A 184 17.11 6.48 3.05
CA LEU A 184 17.41 6.10 4.43
C LEU A 184 18.91 5.93 4.64
N SER A 185 19.38 6.36 5.80
CA SER A 185 20.76 6.18 6.27
C SER A 185 20.77 6.20 7.80
N LEU A 186 21.66 5.46 8.44
CA LEU A 186 21.83 5.44 9.91
C LEU A 186 20.52 5.14 10.69
N ASN A 187 19.68 4.25 10.15
CA ASN A 187 18.38 3.85 10.68
C ASN A 187 17.31 4.96 10.68
N ASP A 188 17.49 6.02 9.91
CA ASP A 188 16.51 7.11 9.84
C ASP A 188 16.28 7.56 8.39
N ILE A 189 15.19 8.28 8.17
CA ILE A 189 14.85 8.86 6.87
C ILE A 189 15.60 10.18 6.73
N VAL A 190 16.37 10.30 5.65
CA VAL A 190 17.11 11.52 5.31
C VAL A 190 16.24 12.48 4.51
N THR A 191 15.57 11.95 3.50
CA THR A 191 14.63 12.70 2.64
C THR A 191 13.52 11.76 2.25
N SER A 192 12.29 12.26 2.24
CA SER A 192 11.13 11.50 1.79
C SER A 192 10.07 12.39 1.16
N ASP A 193 9.24 11.79 0.33
CA ASP A 193 8.00 12.37 -0.18
C ASP A 193 6.96 11.25 -0.30
N SER A 194 5.69 11.63 -0.29
CA SER A 194 4.58 10.70 -0.46
C SER A 194 3.50 11.34 -1.31
N VAL A 195 3.12 10.65 -2.37
CA VAL A 195 2.08 11.11 -3.29
C VAL A 195 0.89 10.15 -3.28
N ARG A 196 -0.32 10.72 -3.35
CA ARG A 196 -1.58 9.95 -3.38
C ARG A 196 -1.90 9.47 -4.80
N ILE A 197 -0.93 8.84 -5.44
CA ILE A 197 -1.01 8.27 -6.79
C ILE A 197 -0.40 6.89 -6.72
N ALA A 198 -1.21 5.84 -6.89
CA ALA A 198 -0.80 4.45 -6.80
C ALA A 198 -1.82 3.55 -7.49
N GLY A 199 -1.88 2.27 -7.16
CA GLY A 199 -2.68 1.26 -7.84
C GLY A 199 -4.15 1.65 -8.09
N ASN A 200 -4.81 2.24 -7.10
CA ASN A 200 -6.23 2.65 -7.23
C ASN A 200 -6.41 3.81 -8.23
N VAL A 201 -5.44 4.73 -8.28
CA VAL A 201 -5.47 5.83 -9.27
C VAL A 201 -5.28 5.27 -10.68
N PHE A 202 -4.40 4.28 -10.85
CA PHE A 202 -4.23 3.60 -12.13
C PHE A 202 -5.53 2.95 -12.61
N ASP A 203 -6.28 2.30 -11.71
CA ASP A 203 -7.60 1.73 -12.05
C ASP A 203 -8.58 2.82 -12.50
N GLN A 204 -8.62 3.96 -11.81
CA GLN A 204 -9.48 5.08 -12.18
C GLN A 204 -9.08 5.73 -13.51
N ASP A 205 -7.77 5.81 -13.80
CA ASP A 205 -7.27 6.31 -15.08
C ASP A 205 -7.71 5.41 -16.23
N ILE A 206 -7.63 4.08 -16.07
CA ILE A 206 -8.12 3.10 -17.05
C ILE A 206 -9.64 3.24 -17.25
N ILE A 207 -10.42 3.30 -16.15
CA ILE A 207 -11.88 3.50 -16.22
C ILE A 207 -12.21 4.79 -16.97
N LYS A 208 -11.53 5.87 -16.63
CA LYS A 208 -11.74 7.18 -17.26
C LYS A 208 -11.43 7.13 -18.74
N TYR A 209 -10.30 6.56 -19.13
CA TYR A 209 -9.86 6.45 -20.50
C TYR A 209 -10.88 5.67 -21.36
N ILE A 210 -11.28 4.48 -20.90
CA ILE A 210 -12.25 3.63 -21.59
C ILE A 210 -13.60 4.34 -21.70
N ARG A 211 -14.05 5.02 -20.66
CA ARG A 211 -15.28 5.79 -20.66
C ARG A 211 -15.24 6.94 -21.67
N GLU A 212 -14.15 7.67 -21.73
CA GLU A 212 -14.04 8.85 -22.60
C GLU A 212 -13.90 8.46 -24.07
N LYS A 213 -13.10 7.44 -24.37
CA LYS A 213 -12.80 7.01 -25.74
C LYS A 213 -13.89 6.13 -26.35
N TYR A 214 -14.35 5.14 -25.58
CA TYR A 214 -15.26 4.11 -26.07
C TYR A 214 -16.70 4.27 -25.61
N LYS A 215 -16.99 5.25 -24.73
CA LYS A 215 -18.28 5.41 -24.09
C LYS A 215 -18.74 4.14 -23.36
N LEU A 216 -17.81 3.33 -22.88
CA LEU A 216 -18.06 2.10 -22.16
C LEU A 216 -17.79 2.31 -20.67
N LEU A 217 -18.72 1.94 -19.82
CA LEU A 217 -18.55 1.93 -18.37
C LEU A 217 -18.12 0.54 -17.91
N ILE A 218 -16.95 0.47 -17.27
CA ILE A 218 -16.42 -0.73 -16.62
C ILE A 218 -16.35 -0.55 -15.11
N GLY A 219 -16.28 -1.63 -14.35
CA GLY A 219 -16.12 -1.61 -12.89
C GLY A 219 -14.65 -1.55 -12.45
N GLU A 220 -14.43 -1.26 -11.15
CA GLU A 220 -13.08 -1.22 -10.56
C GLU A 220 -12.35 -2.56 -10.70
N GLN A 221 -13.04 -3.68 -10.48
CA GLN A 221 -12.43 -5.02 -10.61
C GLN A 221 -11.92 -5.28 -12.04
N THR A 222 -12.71 -4.94 -13.06
CA THR A 222 -12.27 -5.07 -14.46
C THR A 222 -11.07 -4.17 -14.78
N ALA A 223 -11.03 -2.96 -14.23
CA ALA A 223 -9.89 -2.06 -14.42
C ALA A 223 -8.62 -2.60 -13.74
N GLU A 224 -8.75 -3.16 -12.55
CA GLU A 224 -7.66 -3.80 -11.83
C GLU A 224 -7.13 -5.03 -12.57
N GLU A 225 -8.01 -5.87 -13.13
CA GLU A 225 -7.62 -7.00 -14.00
C GLU A 225 -6.84 -6.51 -15.22
N ILE A 226 -7.31 -5.47 -15.91
CA ILE A 226 -6.59 -4.86 -17.05
C ILE A 226 -5.21 -4.35 -16.60
N LYS A 227 -5.12 -3.66 -15.47
CA LYS A 227 -3.86 -3.14 -14.92
C LYS A 227 -2.85 -4.25 -14.66
N ILE A 228 -3.28 -5.33 -14.02
CA ILE A 228 -2.40 -6.43 -13.57
C ILE A 228 -1.99 -7.31 -14.73
N GLU A 229 -2.93 -7.70 -15.59
CA GLU A 229 -2.71 -8.76 -16.59
C GLU A 229 -2.30 -8.23 -17.95
N PHE A 230 -2.68 -6.99 -18.29
CA PHE A 230 -2.55 -6.49 -19.64
C PHE A 230 -1.79 -5.17 -19.78
N ALA A 231 -1.90 -4.25 -18.82
CA ALA A 231 -1.28 -2.93 -18.94
C ALA A 231 0.25 -3.03 -19.06
N ASN A 232 0.81 -2.25 -20.00
CA ASN A 232 2.25 -2.14 -20.22
C ASN A 232 2.60 -0.68 -20.51
N ILE A 233 3.48 -0.08 -19.67
CA ILE A 233 3.82 1.35 -19.74
C ILE A 233 5.18 1.65 -20.37
N PHE A 234 5.86 0.62 -20.91
CA PHE A 234 7.16 0.77 -21.56
C PHE A 234 7.25 -0.13 -22.80
N ASN A 235 7.42 0.48 -23.97
CA ASN A 235 7.42 -0.20 -25.25
C ASN A 235 6.17 -1.09 -25.47
N PRO A 236 4.94 -0.55 -25.33
CA PRO A 236 3.71 -1.31 -25.47
C PRO A 236 3.55 -1.90 -26.88
N ASP A 237 3.01 -3.12 -26.97
CA ASP A 237 2.70 -3.75 -28.26
C ASP A 237 1.33 -3.24 -28.78
N LYS A 238 1.36 -2.59 -29.94
CA LYS A 238 0.15 -2.09 -30.62
C LYS A 238 -0.75 -3.21 -31.17
N LYS A 239 -0.22 -4.42 -31.33
CA LYS A 239 -0.94 -5.57 -31.89
C LYS A 239 -1.55 -6.45 -30.80
N HIS A 240 -1.03 -6.36 -29.57
CA HIS A 240 -1.59 -7.09 -28.45
C HIS A 240 -2.90 -6.44 -28.03
N LYS A 241 -3.99 -7.21 -28.05
CA LYS A 241 -5.36 -6.74 -27.81
C LYS A 241 -6.03 -7.55 -26.71
N LEU A 242 -6.86 -6.86 -25.93
CA LEU A 242 -7.69 -7.43 -24.89
C LEU A 242 -9.15 -7.07 -25.15
N GLU A 243 -10.05 -8.07 -25.06
CA GLU A 243 -11.49 -7.83 -25.04
C GLU A 243 -11.93 -7.36 -23.64
N VAL A 244 -12.59 -6.22 -23.60
CA VAL A 244 -13.14 -5.62 -22.39
C VAL A 244 -14.66 -5.51 -22.50
N ARG A 245 -15.36 -5.97 -21.46
CA ARG A 245 -16.82 -5.98 -21.40
C ARG A 245 -17.32 -4.95 -20.40
N GLY A 246 -18.39 -4.26 -20.75
CA GLY A 246 -18.97 -3.25 -19.91
C GLY A 246 -20.38 -2.85 -20.36
N ARG A 247 -20.85 -1.72 -19.84
CA ARG A 247 -22.13 -1.13 -20.25
C ARG A 247 -21.88 0.06 -21.16
N ASP A 248 -22.41 0.01 -22.37
CA ASP A 248 -22.41 1.15 -23.30
C ASP A 248 -23.23 2.32 -22.71
N LEU A 249 -22.65 3.50 -22.66
CA LEU A 249 -23.26 4.69 -22.07
C LEU A 249 -24.31 5.35 -22.96
N VAL A 250 -24.31 5.06 -24.28
CA VAL A 250 -25.25 5.62 -25.23
C VAL A 250 -26.51 4.79 -25.28
N THR A 251 -26.35 3.47 -25.40
CA THR A 251 -27.48 2.52 -25.55
C THR A 251 -27.98 1.97 -24.22
N GLY A 252 -27.16 2.01 -23.17
CA GLY A 252 -27.40 1.40 -21.87
C GLY A 252 -27.25 -0.12 -21.84
N LEU A 253 -26.89 -0.76 -22.97
CA LEU A 253 -26.81 -2.21 -23.13
C LEU A 253 -25.40 -2.73 -22.81
N PRO A 254 -25.24 -4.04 -22.47
CA PRO A 254 -23.93 -4.69 -22.42
C PRO A 254 -23.23 -4.60 -23.78
N SER A 255 -21.94 -4.31 -23.75
CA SER A 255 -21.11 -4.19 -24.96
C SER A 255 -19.70 -4.69 -24.70
N THR A 256 -18.97 -5.02 -25.76
CA THR A 256 -17.59 -5.46 -25.76
C THR A 256 -16.78 -4.56 -26.68
N ILE A 257 -15.58 -4.19 -26.24
CA ILE A 257 -14.59 -3.44 -27.03
C ILE A 257 -13.26 -4.20 -27.03
N GLU A 258 -12.36 -3.86 -27.95
CA GLU A 258 -10.94 -4.25 -27.90
C GLU A 258 -10.10 -3.03 -27.51
N ILE A 259 -9.15 -3.22 -26.59
CA ILE A 259 -8.13 -2.23 -26.23
C ILE A 259 -6.74 -2.78 -26.50
N THR A 260 -5.75 -1.90 -26.68
CA THR A 260 -4.35 -2.26 -26.90
C THR A 260 -3.47 -1.88 -25.69
N GLU A 261 -2.25 -2.44 -25.60
CA GLU A 261 -1.29 -2.02 -24.57
C GLU A 261 -0.93 -0.52 -24.70
N GLU A 262 -0.84 0.01 -25.93
CA GLU A 262 -0.56 1.44 -26.16
C GLU A 262 -1.63 2.32 -25.52
N GLU A 263 -2.89 1.89 -25.52
CA GLU A 263 -3.99 2.61 -24.90
C GLU A 263 -3.91 2.56 -23.36
N THR A 264 -3.40 1.48 -22.81
CA THR A 264 -3.16 1.41 -21.35
C THR A 264 -2.00 2.32 -20.94
N GLU A 265 -0.94 2.39 -21.74
CA GLU A 265 0.17 3.34 -21.54
C GLU A 265 -0.35 4.79 -21.62
N GLU A 266 -1.17 5.11 -22.62
CA GLU A 266 -1.76 6.44 -22.76
C GLU A 266 -2.62 6.81 -21.57
N ALA A 267 -3.43 5.88 -21.06
CA ALA A 267 -4.26 6.08 -19.89
C ALA A 267 -3.43 6.39 -18.61
N LEU A 268 -2.33 5.67 -18.42
CA LEU A 268 -1.52 5.74 -17.19
C LEU A 268 -0.42 6.81 -17.22
N ARG A 269 -0.11 7.36 -18.39
CA ARG A 269 1.03 8.27 -18.63
C ARG A 269 1.10 9.45 -17.69
N GLU A 270 -0.04 10.07 -17.40
CA GLU A 270 -0.08 11.26 -16.54
C GLU A 270 0.29 10.90 -15.09
N SER A 271 -0.30 9.86 -14.55
CA SER A 271 -0.07 9.39 -13.18
C SER A 271 1.36 8.89 -12.98
N ILE A 272 1.88 8.11 -13.92
CA ILE A 272 3.28 7.66 -13.90
C ILE A 272 4.26 8.84 -14.00
N THR A 273 3.96 9.83 -14.83
CA THR A 273 4.80 11.05 -14.93
C THR A 273 4.85 11.82 -13.61
N LYS A 274 3.75 11.88 -12.87
CA LYS A 274 3.71 12.53 -11.54
C LYS A 274 4.56 11.77 -10.52
N ILE A 275 4.51 10.43 -10.53
CA ILE A 275 5.37 9.61 -9.68
C ILE A 275 6.85 9.86 -10.01
N ILE A 276 7.23 9.84 -11.29
CA ILE A 276 8.62 10.10 -11.71
C ILE A 276 9.08 11.49 -11.23
N LYS A 277 8.22 12.52 -11.31
CA LYS A 277 8.55 13.85 -10.81
C LYS A 277 8.78 13.88 -9.30
N ALA A 278 7.96 13.17 -8.53
CA ALA A 278 8.14 13.07 -7.08
C ALA A 278 9.46 12.36 -6.73
N VAL A 279 9.78 11.26 -7.41
CA VAL A 279 11.06 10.56 -7.25
C VAL A 279 12.24 11.50 -7.57
N THR A 280 12.15 12.24 -8.68
CA THR A 280 13.18 13.21 -9.07
C THR A 280 13.36 14.30 -8.01
N ALA A 281 12.26 14.84 -7.46
CA ALA A 281 12.31 15.86 -6.42
C ALA A 281 12.99 15.37 -5.13
N VAL A 282 12.79 14.10 -4.74
CA VAL A 282 13.49 13.49 -3.60
C VAL A 282 14.98 13.36 -3.89
N LEU A 283 15.36 12.90 -5.08
CA LEU A 283 16.77 12.82 -5.50
C LEU A 283 17.47 14.18 -5.52
N GLU A 284 16.79 15.24 -6.00
CA GLU A 284 17.33 16.60 -6.04
C GLU A 284 17.59 17.19 -4.65
N GLN A 285 16.83 16.76 -3.63
CA GLN A 285 17.00 17.20 -2.24
C GLN A 285 18.04 16.37 -1.46
N THR A 286 18.55 15.31 -2.10
CA THR A 286 19.48 14.37 -1.44
C THR A 286 20.90 14.95 -1.37
N PRO A 287 21.59 14.85 -0.22
CA PRO A 287 22.97 15.21 -0.11
C PRO A 287 23.86 14.51 -1.16
N PRO A 288 24.89 15.19 -1.73
CA PRO A 288 25.70 14.65 -2.82
C PRO A 288 26.36 13.29 -2.52
N GLU A 289 26.83 13.09 -1.29
CA GLU A 289 27.47 11.83 -0.88
C GLU A 289 26.48 10.66 -0.92
N LEU A 290 25.24 10.89 -0.48
CA LEU A 290 24.18 9.87 -0.52
C LEU A 290 23.66 9.66 -1.95
N SER A 291 23.64 10.70 -2.78
CA SER A 291 23.29 10.57 -4.20
C SER A 291 24.30 9.67 -4.94
N ALA A 292 25.59 9.76 -4.63
CA ALA A 292 26.61 8.89 -5.19
C ALA A 292 26.36 7.41 -4.85
N ASP A 293 25.95 7.11 -3.62
CA ASP A 293 25.58 5.74 -3.20
C ASP A 293 24.41 5.19 -4.01
N ILE A 294 23.40 6.03 -4.33
CA ILE A 294 22.21 5.62 -5.10
C ILE A 294 22.59 5.27 -6.54
N VAL A 295 23.56 5.98 -7.14
CA VAL A 295 24.05 5.65 -8.50
C VAL A 295 24.67 4.26 -8.53
N GLU A 296 25.34 3.84 -7.44
CA GLU A 296 26.00 2.53 -7.34
C GLU A 296 24.99 1.43 -6.95
N LYS A 297 24.22 1.64 -5.88
CA LYS A 297 23.31 0.62 -5.31
C LYS A 297 21.98 0.53 -6.02
N GLY A 298 21.51 1.64 -6.61
CA GLY A 298 20.19 1.72 -7.23
C GLY A 298 19.06 1.97 -6.24
N ILE A 299 17.85 1.80 -6.76
CA ILE A 299 16.57 2.02 -6.09
C ILE A 299 15.86 0.67 -5.97
N ILE A 300 15.28 0.38 -4.81
CA ILE A 300 14.44 -0.80 -4.60
C ILE A 300 12.96 -0.37 -4.67
N LEU A 301 12.20 -1.07 -5.48
CA LEU A 301 10.74 -0.91 -5.58
C LEU A 301 10.05 -1.95 -4.70
N THR A 302 9.05 -1.52 -3.94
CA THR A 302 8.16 -2.33 -3.11
C THR A 302 6.69 -1.98 -3.39
N GLY A 303 5.77 -2.72 -2.77
CA GLY A 303 4.34 -2.55 -2.99
C GLY A 303 3.81 -3.15 -4.29
N GLY A 304 2.50 -3.39 -4.34
CA GLY A 304 1.85 -4.05 -5.49
C GLY A 304 1.92 -3.25 -6.79
N GLY A 305 1.89 -1.92 -6.71
CA GLY A 305 2.01 -1.04 -7.89
C GLY A 305 3.38 -1.10 -8.56
N SER A 306 4.43 -1.54 -7.84
CA SER A 306 5.77 -1.76 -8.41
C SER A 306 5.81 -2.85 -9.48
N MET A 307 4.84 -3.76 -9.45
CA MET A 307 4.71 -4.89 -10.36
C MET A 307 4.07 -4.49 -11.72
N LEU A 308 3.66 -3.23 -11.87
CA LEU A 308 3.11 -2.74 -13.15
C LEU A 308 4.12 -2.97 -14.28
N ASN A 309 3.68 -3.68 -15.32
CA ASN A 309 4.56 -4.07 -16.42
C ASN A 309 5.16 -2.85 -17.13
N GLY A 310 6.47 -2.88 -17.33
CA GLY A 310 7.22 -1.77 -17.94
C GLY A 310 7.69 -0.69 -16.96
N LEU A 311 7.31 -0.71 -15.67
CA LEU A 311 7.67 0.34 -14.72
C LEU A 311 9.18 0.38 -14.45
N VAL A 312 9.80 -0.77 -14.19
CA VAL A 312 11.26 -0.85 -13.92
C VAL A 312 12.09 -0.31 -15.09
N PRO A 313 11.92 -0.78 -16.34
CA PRO A 313 12.70 -0.23 -17.46
C PRO A 313 12.41 1.25 -17.70
N LEU A 314 11.18 1.72 -17.49
CA LEU A 314 10.84 3.14 -17.62
C LEU A 314 11.59 3.99 -16.57
N LEU A 315 11.58 3.57 -15.30
CA LEU A 315 12.30 4.29 -14.24
C LEU A 315 13.82 4.29 -14.49
N LYS A 316 14.40 3.15 -14.91
CA LYS A 316 15.83 3.09 -15.31
C LYS A 316 16.15 4.09 -16.40
N GLU A 317 15.29 4.18 -17.42
CA GLU A 317 15.49 5.12 -18.53
C GLU A 317 15.42 6.58 -18.07
N LYS A 318 14.45 6.92 -17.24
CA LYS A 318 14.19 8.31 -16.81
C LYS A 318 15.15 8.78 -15.75
N LEU A 319 15.48 7.94 -14.76
CA LEU A 319 16.31 8.32 -13.60
C LEU A 319 17.81 8.08 -13.83
N LYS A 320 18.17 7.27 -14.81
CA LYS A 320 19.58 6.91 -15.13
C LYS A 320 20.33 6.25 -13.98
N VAL A 321 19.60 5.55 -13.09
CA VAL A 321 20.15 4.74 -12.00
C VAL A 321 19.59 3.32 -12.08
N PRO A 322 20.27 2.31 -11.51
CA PRO A 322 19.73 0.96 -11.40
C PRO A 322 18.40 0.97 -10.60
N VAL A 323 17.42 0.18 -11.04
CA VAL A 323 16.15 0.02 -10.34
C VAL A 323 15.84 -1.47 -10.27
N PHE A 324 15.45 -1.96 -9.11
CA PHE A 324 15.15 -3.36 -8.86
C PHE A 324 13.81 -3.49 -8.15
N ILE A 325 13.09 -4.58 -8.37
CA ILE A 325 11.92 -4.95 -7.55
C ILE A 325 12.42 -5.83 -6.41
N ALA A 326 11.90 -5.64 -5.21
CA ALA A 326 12.15 -6.52 -4.08
C ALA A 326 11.64 -7.94 -4.37
N ASP A 327 12.23 -8.96 -3.73
CA ASP A 327 11.86 -10.37 -3.97
C ASP A 327 10.38 -10.66 -3.65
N SER A 328 9.83 -9.98 -2.65
CA SER A 328 8.42 -10.12 -2.21
C SER A 328 7.76 -8.75 -2.08
N PRO A 329 7.53 -8.02 -3.17
CA PRO A 329 7.14 -6.61 -3.11
C PRO A 329 5.81 -6.37 -2.38
N LEU A 330 4.89 -7.31 -2.43
CA LEU A 330 3.58 -7.24 -1.75
C LEU A 330 3.65 -7.42 -0.24
N THR A 331 4.73 -7.97 0.29
CA THR A 331 4.85 -8.33 1.71
C THR A 331 6.01 -7.63 2.44
N CYS A 332 6.81 -6.83 1.72
CA CYS A 332 7.97 -6.13 2.30
C CYS A 332 7.61 -5.36 3.56
N VAL A 333 6.53 -4.57 3.54
CA VAL A 333 6.13 -3.77 4.70
C VAL A 333 5.81 -4.67 5.89
N VAL A 334 4.96 -5.67 5.71
CA VAL A 334 4.58 -6.55 6.82
C VAL A 334 5.74 -7.42 7.30
N GLU A 335 6.63 -7.87 6.44
CA GLU A 335 7.85 -8.60 6.81
C GLU A 335 8.83 -7.71 7.58
N GLY A 336 8.97 -6.46 7.16
CA GLY A 336 9.79 -5.45 7.85
C GLY A 336 9.27 -5.19 9.27
N THR A 337 7.95 -5.21 9.50
CA THR A 337 7.41 -5.17 10.88
C THR A 337 7.91 -6.33 11.71
N GLY A 338 8.00 -7.53 11.11
CA GLY A 338 8.52 -8.73 11.77
C GLY A 338 9.98 -8.61 12.22
N VAL A 339 10.80 -7.89 11.46
CA VAL A 339 12.21 -7.62 11.82
C VAL A 339 12.31 -6.61 12.95
N LEU A 340 11.44 -5.57 12.97
CA LEU A 340 11.41 -4.54 14.00
C LEU A 340 10.85 -5.02 15.33
N LEU A 341 9.98 -6.01 15.33
CA LEU A 341 9.37 -6.63 16.51
C LEU A 341 10.30 -7.61 17.20
#